data_23449152e68c6bb1931f4e267bd2eaca
#
_entry.id   23449152e68c6bb1931f4e267bd2eaca
#
_cell.length_a   1.000
_cell.length_b   1.000
_cell.length_c   1.000
_cell.angle_alpha   90.00
_cell.angle_beta   90.00
_cell.angle_gamma   90.00
#
_symmetry.space_group_name_H-M   'P 1'
#
loop_
_entity.id
_entity.type
_entity.pdbx_description
1 polymer ?
#
loop_
_entity_poly.entity_id
_entity_poly.type
_entity_poly.pdbx_seq_one_letter_code
_entity_poly.pdbx_strand_id
1 'polypeptide(L)'
;TFAVIESVASYGMAVGQEVFDTCYWGGRFYQQIVRDIPVRLVPRMVVKNHLCHSARAKDANIRQALIDRFGGKDKAIGNKANPGVLYGVKSHGWAALALAVTAYDLGREIGRSMD
;
A
#
# COMPACT_ATOMS: atom_id res chain seq x y z
N THR A 1 5.34 14.45 8.12
CA THR A 1 5.21 13.00 8.40
C THR A 1 3.74 12.64 8.55
N PHE A 2 3.33 11.56 7.93
CA PHE A 2 1.96 11.06 8.04
C PHE A 2 1.95 9.55 7.95
N ALA A 3 0.88 8.95 8.47
CA ALA A 3 0.63 7.52 8.34
C ALA A 3 -0.35 7.27 7.21
N VAL A 4 -0.29 6.08 6.63
CA VAL A 4 -1.18 5.68 5.56
C VAL A 4 -1.83 4.34 5.93
N ILE A 5 -3.13 4.27 5.72
CA ILE A 5 -3.89 3.04 5.95
C ILE A 5 -4.63 2.70 4.65
N GLU A 6 -4.57 1.43 4.24
CA GLU A 6 -5.36 0.98 3.11
C GLU A 6 -6.83 0.98 3.50
N SER A 7 -7.64 1.72 2.74
CA SER A 7 -9.07 1.77 2.99
C SER A 7 -9.80 0.70 2.18
N VAL A 8 -10.87 0.17 2.78
CA VAL A 8 -11.77 -0.76 2.11
C VAL A 8 -12.76 0.05 1.28
N ALA A 9 -12.98 -0.37 0.04
CA ALA A 9 -13.94 0.26 -0.86
C ALA A 9 -14.91 -0.80 -1.38
N SER A 10 -16.16 -0.39 -1.55
CA SER A 10 -17.19 -1.24 -2.16
C SER A 10 -17.19 -1.05 -3.67
N TYR A 11 -17.25 -2.16 -4.39
CA TYR A 11 -17.34 -2.16 -5.85
C TYR A 11 -18.62 -2.85 -6.31
N GLY A 12 -19.67 -2.83 -5.46
CA GLY A 12 -20.95 -3.44 -5.80
C GLY A 12 -21.02 -4.93 -5.58
N MET A 13 -19.99 -5.54 -5.00
CA MET A 13 -19.98 -6.97 -4.71
C MET A 13 -20.37 -7.24 -3.25
N ALA A 14 -20.92 -8.41 -3.01
CA ALA A 14 -21.21 -8.84 -1.64
C ALA A 14 -19.93 -8.96 -0.83
N VAL A 15 -20.02 -8.60 0.45
CA VAL A 15 -18.88 -8.66 1.37
C VAL A 15 -19.19 -9.61 2.53
N GLY A 16 -18.16 -10.27 2.99
CA GLY A 16 -18.28 -11.19 4.12
C GLY A 16 -17.78 -10.60 5.43
N GLN A 17 -17.77 -11.41 6.45
CA GLN A 17 -17.36 -11.00 7.80
C GLN A 17 -15.94 -10.42 7.82
N GLU A 18 -15.04 -10.96 7.00
CA GLU A 18 -13.65 -10.49 6.94
C GLU A 18 -13.55 -9.02 6.59
N VAL A 19 -14.40 -8.52 5.70
CA VAL A 19 -14.41 -7.11 5.33
C VAL A 19 -14.85 -6.25 6.50
N PHE A 20 -15.89 -6.69 7.22
CA PHE A 20 -16.37 -5.97 8.40
C PHE A 20 -15.28 -5.91 9.48
N ASP A 21 -14.61 -7.02 9.73
CA ASP A 21 -13.52 -7.08 10.71
C ASP A 21 -12.38 -6.16 10.31
N THR A 22 -12.03 -6.13 9.04
CA THR A 22 -10.99 -5.24 8.51
C THR A 22 -11.36 -3.78 8.72
N CYS A 23 -12.62 -3.40 8.45
CA CYS A 23 -13.09 -2.03 8.68
C CYS A 23 -13.04 -1.66 10.17
N TYR A 24 -13.42 -2.57 11.04
CA TYR A 24 -13.40 -2.35 12.48
C TYR A 24 -11.98 -2.08 12.98
N TRP A 25 -11.04 -2.95 12.62
CA TRP A 25 -9.64 -2.79 13.03
C TRP A 25 -8.98 -1.59 12.38
N GLY A 26 -9.28 -1.33 11.10
CA GLY A 26 -8.79 -0.14 10.41
C GLY A 26 -9.23 1.14 11.10
N GLY A 27 -10.49 1.18 11.54
CA GLY A 27 -11.01 2.32 12.29
C GLY A 27 -10.31 2.52 13.63
N ARG A 28 -10.01 1.42 14.32
CA ARG A 28 -9.29 1.48 15.59
C ARG A 28 -7.88 2.02 15.40
N PHE A 29 -7.17 1.54 14.39
CA PHE A 29 -5.83 2.03 14.08
C PHE A 29 -5.87 3.50 13.67
N TYR A 30 -6.83 3.88 12.84
CA TYR A 30 -7.01 5.28 12.44
C TYR A 30 -7.17 6.18 13.67
N GLN A 31 -8.08 5.83 14.55
CA GLN A 31 -8.38 6.63 15.74
C GLN A 31 -7.16 6.76 16.64
N GLN A 32 -6.39 5.68 16.81
CA GLN A 32 -5.20 5.68 17.64
C GLN A 32 -4.09 6.55 17.04
N ILE A 33 -3.87 6.43 15.73
CA ILE A 33 -2.77 7.12 15.05
C ILE A 33 -3.07 8.61 14.83
N VAL A 34 -4.31 8.94 14.46
CA VAL A 34 -4.68 10.31 14.09
C VAL A 34 -4.54 11.28 15.26
N ARG A 35 -4.47 10.78 16.48
CA ARG A 35 -4.25 11.61 17.68
C ARG A 35 -2.86 12.26 17.65
N ASP A 36 -1.88 11.61 17.06
CA ASP A 36 -0.49 12.05 17.08
C ASP A 36 0.01 12.56 15.73
N ILE A 37 -0.39 11.92 14.64
CA ILE A 37 0.03 12.30 13.28
C ILE A 37 -1.15 12.20 12.31
N PRO A 38 -1.12 12.98 11.21
CA PRO A 38 -2.15 12.87 10.18
C PRO A 38 -2.18 11.46 9.58
N VAL A 39 -3.39 11.01 9.22
CA VAL A 39 -3.60 9.71 8.58
C VAL A 39 -4.24 9.93 7.21
N ARG A 40 -3.71 9.25 6.20
CA ARG A 40 -4.28 9.22 4.85
C ARG A 40 -4.88 7.85 4.60
N LEU A 41 -6.07 7.83 4.03
CA LEU A 41 -6.73 6.59 3.65
C LEU A 41 -6.60 6.42 2.14
N VAL A 42 -6.07 5.28 1.70
CA VAL A 42 -5.80 5.03 0.29
C VAL A 42 -6.42 3.70 -0.11
N PRO A 43 -7.40 3.70 -1.04
CA PRO A 43 -7.99 2.46 -1.53
C PRO A 43 -6.99 1.65 -2.35
N ARG A 44 -7.13 0.33 -2.32
CA ARG A 44 -6.27 -0.56 -3.10
C ARG A 44 -6.28 -0.25 -4.59
N MET A 45 -7.43 0.18 -5.12
CA MET A 45 -7.56 0.57 -6.53
C MET A 45 -6.58 1.68 -6.91
N VAL A 46 -6.38 2.66 -6.02
CA VAL A 46 -5.43 3.76 -6.24
C VAL A 46 -4.01 3.22 -6.34
N VAL A 47 -3.64 2.27 -5.47
CA VAL A 47 -2.33 1.64 -5.49
C VAL A 47 -2.11 0.92 -6.82
N LYS A 48 -3.07 0.11 -7.24
CA LYS A 48 -2.99 -0.64 -8.50
C LYS A 48 -2.85 0.28 -9.71
N ASN A 49 -3.67 1.31 -9.79
CA ASN A 49 -3.62 2.25 -10.90
C ASN A 49 -2.31 3.03 -10.93
N HIS A 50 -1.82 3.43 -9.76
CA HIS A 50 -0.59 4.19 -9.68
C HIS A 50 0.64 3.36 -10.09
N LEU A 51 0.78 2.16 -9.52
CA LEU A 51 1.97 1.34 -9.73
C LEU A 51 1.94 0.55 -11.03
N CYS A 52 0.77 0.07 -11.45
CA CYS A 52 0.63 -0.84 -12.57
C CYS A 52 -0.21 -0.27 -13.72
N HIS A 53 -0.77 0.92 -13.55
CA HIS A 53 -1.64 1.59 -14.55
C HIS A 53 -2.84 0.72 -14.95
N SER A 54 -3.31 -0.12 -14.03
CA SER A 54 -4.45 -1.01 -14.27
C SER A 54 -5.13 -1.38 -12.95
N ALA A 55 -6.45 -1.18 -12.91
CA ALA A 55 -7.26 -1.61 -11.77
C ALA A 55 -7.33 -3.13 -11.64
N ARG A 56 -6.97 -3.85 -12.71
CA ARG A 56 -6.98 -5.33 -12.73
C ARG A 56 -5.65 -5.94 -12.31
N ALA A 57 -4.67 -5.13 -11.91
CA ALA A 57 -3.37 -5.63 -11.49
C ALA A 57 -3.52 -6.58 -10.30
N LYS A 58 -2.71 -7.62 -10.31
CA LYS A 58 -2.65 -8.60 -9.23
C LYS A 58 -1.44 -8.32 -8.33
N ASP A 59 -1.38 -9.01 -7.20
CA ASP A 59 -0.27 -8.84 -6.25
C ASP A 59 1.10 -9.05 -6.90
N ALA A 60 1.20 -10.04 -7.80
CA ALA A 60 2.45 -10.29 -8.54
C ALA A 60 2.87 -9.10 -9.40
N ASN A 61 1.89 -8.42 -10.01
CA ASN A 61 2.17 -7.23 -10.84
C ASN A 61 2.65 -6.06 -9.97
N ILE A 62 2.04 -5.87 -8.81
CA ILE A 62 2.42 -4.82 -7.87
C ILE A 62 3.85 -5.08 -7.37
N ARG A 63 4.13 -6.31 -6.98
CA ARG A 63 5.47 -6.71 -6.54
C ARG A 63 6.51 -6.44 -7.61
N GLN A 64 6.24 -6.84 -8.85
CA GLN A 64 7.17 -6.63 -9.97
C GLN A 64 7.39 -5.13 -10.22
N ALA A 65 6.33 -4.32 -10.15
CA ALA A 65 6.46 -2.88 -10.32
C ALA A 65 7.37 -2.26 -9.26
N LEU A 66 7.27 -2.73 -8.02
CA LEU A 66 8.15 -2.27 -6.94
C LEU A 66 9.58 -2.70 -7.15
N ILE A 67 9.81 -3.94 -7.55
CA ILE A 67 11.16 -4.45 -7.83
C ILE A 67 11.81 -3.62 -8.95
N ASP A 68 11.07 -3.35 -10.03
CA ASP A 68 11.57 -2.57 -11.15
C ASP A 68 11.89 -1.13 -10.73
N ARG A 69 11.04 -0.55 -9.90
CA ARG A 69 11.23 0.80 -9.39
C ARG A 69 12.54 0.95 -8.60
N PHE A 70 12.93 -0.08 -7.86
CA PHE A 70 14.15 -0.06 -7.04
C PHE A 70 15.36 -0.65 -7.75
N GLY A 71 15.30 -0.80 -9.05
CA GLY A 71 16.47 -1.14 -9.86
C GLY A 71 16.50 -2.54 -10.43
N GLY A 72 15.41 -3.30 -10.32
CA GLY A 72 15.33 -4.68 -10.80
C GLY A 72 15.73 -5.69 -9.73
N LYS A 73 15.53 -6.98 -10.03
CA LYS A 73 15.70 -8.05 -9.06
C LYS A 73 17.08 -8.07 -8.41
N ASP A 74 18.13 -7.96 -9.20
CA ASP A 74 19.50 -8.09 -8.69
C ASP A 74 19.86 -6.95 -7.76
N LYS A 75 19.41 -5.74 -8.06
CA LYS A 75 19.74 -4.55 -7.29
C LYS A 75 18.76 -4.34 -6.14
N ALA A 76 17.46 -4.54 -6.39
CA ALA A 76 16.43 -4.31 -5.39
C ALA A 76 16.43 -5.39 -4.30
N ILE A 77 16.51 -6.65 -4.68
CA ILE A 77 16.46 -7.77 -3.76
C ILE A 77 17.85 -8.26 -3.42
N GLY A 78 18.66 -8.50 -4.44
CA GLY A 78 20.01 -9.03 -4.23
C GLY A 78 20.00 -10.44 -3.66
N ASN A 79 20.96 -10.71 -2.81
CA ASN A 79 21.09 -12.00 -2.13
C ASN A 79 21.61 -11.80 -0.71
N LYS A 80 21.77 -12.89 0.04
CA LYS A 80 22.21 -12.81 1.44
C LYS A 80 23.57 -12.15 1.61
N ALA A 81 24.48 -12.35 0.66
CA ALA A 81 25.81 -11.75 0.71
C ALA A 81 25.79 -10.26 0.37
N ASN A 82 24.94 -9.86 -0.59
CA ASN A 82 24.78 -8.48 -1.03
C ASN A 82 23.29 -8.15 -1.09
N PRO A 83 22.66 -7.89 0.06
CA PRO A 83 21.21 -7.62 0.09
C PRO A 83 20.87 -6.27 -0.51
N GLY A 84 19.80 -6.24 -1.31
CA GLY A 84 19.23 -5.00 -1.80
C GLY A 84 18.29 -4.38 -0.76
N VAL A 85 17.78 -3.20 -1.09
CA VAL A 85 16.91 -2.44 -0.18
C VAL A 85 15.61 -3.18 0.13
N LEU A 86 15.14 -4.05 -0.78
CA LEU A 86 13.92 -4.84 -0.60
C LEU A 86 14.20 -6.27 -0.15
N TYR A 87 15.45 -6.58 0.19
CA TYR A 87 15.79 -7.93 0.64
C TYR A 87 15.02 -8.29 1.91
N GLY A 88 14.39 -9.46 1.90
CA GLY A 88 13.63 -9.94 3.06
C GLY A 88 12.17 -9.47 3.12
N VAL A 89 11.73 -8.63 2.20
CA VAL A 89 10.32 -8.24 2.15
C VAL A 89 9.49 -9.47 1.77
N LYS A 90 8.47 -9.78 2.56
CA LYS A 90 7.64 -10.97 2.40
C LYS A 90 6.17 -10.66 2.62
N SER A 91 5.30 -11.48 2.00
CA SER A 91 3.88 -11.54 2.31
C SER A 91 3.24 -10.14 2.33
N HIS A 92 2.60 -9.77 3.45
CA HIS A 92 1.92 -8.48 3.59
C HIS A 92 2.87 -7.27 3.56
N GLY A 93 4.17 -7.50 3.72
CA GLY A 93 5.17 -6.43 3.58
C GLY A 93 5.15 -5.80 2.20
N TRP A 94 4.89 -6.56 1.16
CA TRP A 94 4.77 -6.03 -0.20
C TRP A 94 3.57 -5.09 -0.34
N ALA A 95 2.44 -5.43 0.27
CA ALA A 95 1.26 -4.57 0.25
C ALA A 95 1.50 -3.28 1.02
N ALA A 96 2.14 -3.36 2.17
CA ALA A 96 2.48 -2.19 2.98
C ALA A 96 3.45 -1.27 2.24
N LEU A 97 4.47 -1.84 1.59
CA LEU A 97 5.42 -1.06 0.79
C LEU A 97 4.74 -0.39 -0.39
N ALA A 98 3.87 -1.11 -1.10
CA ALA A 98 3.11 -0.56 -2.23
C ALA A 98 2.27 0.64 -1.78
N LEU A 99 1.62 0.54 -0.64
CA LEU A 99 0.83 1.60 -0.06
C LEU A 99 1.69 2.81 0.28
N ALA A 100 2.82 2.59 0.92
CA ALA A 100 3.75 3.65 1.31
C ALA A 100 4.32 4.39 0.10
N VAL A 101 4.73 3.66 -0.93
CA VAL A 101 5.26 4.24 -2.17
C VAL A 101 4.20 5.07 -2.88
N THR A 102 2.98 4.54 -2.98
CA THR A 102 1.87 5.25 -3.61
C THR A 102 1.57 6.55 -2.87
N ALA A 103 1.48 6.49 -1.56
CA ALA A 103 1.22 7.67 -0.73
C ALA A 103 2.34 8.70 -0.85
N TYR A 104 3.59 8.25 -0.90
CA TYR A 104 4.74 9.14 -1.07
C TYR A 104 4.66 9.87 -2.42
N ASP A 105 4.38 9.13 -3.50
CA ASP A 105 4.33 9.69 -4.85
C ASP A 105 3.16 10.67 -5.02
N LEU A 106 2.00 10.32 -4.47
CA LEU A 106 0.77 11.09 -4.62
C LEU A 106 0.46 11.97 -3.39
N GLY A 107 1.41 12.11 -2.50
CA GLY A 107 1.20 12.67 -1.18
C GLY A 107 0.40 13.96 -1.13
N ARG A 108 0.74 14.93 -1.99
CA ARG A 108 0.02 16.20 -2.03
C ARG A 108 -1.40 16.05 -2.54
N GLU A 109 -1.59 15.23 -3.58
CA GLU A 109 -2.91 15.00 -4.16
C GLU A 109 -3.81 14.25 -3.18
N ILE A 110 -3.29 13.18 -2.58
CA ILE A 110 -4.02 12.42 -1.57
C ILE A 110 -4.35 13.30 -0.37
N GLY A 111 -3.40 14.09 0.10
CA GLY A 111 -3.60 15.00 1.20
C GLY A 111 -4.73 15.99 0.94
N ARG A 112 -4.78 16.57 -0.26
CA ARG A 112 -5.84 17.51 -0.65
C ARG A 112 -7.20 16.84 -0.73
N SER A 113 -7.27 15.64 -1.26
CA SER A 113 -8.54 14.94 -1.39
C SER A 113 -9.06 14.40 -0.06
N MET A 114 -8.19 14.16 0.91
CA MET A 114 -8.57 13.66 2.23
C MET A 114 -8.79 14.77 3.25
N ASP A 115 -8.26 15.92 2.99
CA ASP A 115 -8.42 17.10 3.84
C ASP A 115 -9.69 17.86 3.50
#